data_ba5ca55ff2b048bac0dc62edd19670d5
#
_entry.id   ba5ca55ff2b048bac0dc62edd19670d5
#
_cell.length_a   1.000
_cell.length_b   1.000
_cell.length_c   1.000
_cell.angle_alpha   90.00
_cell.angle_beta   90.00
_cell.angle_gamma   90.00
#
_symmetry.space_group_name_H-M   'P 1'
#
loop_
_entity.id
_entity.type
_entity.pdbx_description
1 polymer ?
#
loop_
_entity_poly.entity_id
_entity_poly.type
_entity_poly.pdbx_seq_one_letter_code
_entity_poly.pdbx_strand_id
1 'polypeptide(L)'
;MTHKNILLTIIFGLFMIILSACGMSNKEMAGIDNWEHYQKEKKITIGFDNTFVPMGFESRSGDYTGFDIDLANAVFKEYGISVKWQPINWDMKETELNNGNIDLIWNGYSKTAERAKKVAFTNPYMNNHQVIVTKTASHINSIKDMKGKKLGAQSGSSGFDAFNAKPDILKKFVKGKEAVQYDTFTQALIDLKNNRIDGLLIDEVYANYYLKQEGNIKAYYFVKTAYQGENFVVGARKVDRRLIEKINKAFKQLHNKGKFQKISYKWFGEDVYSKE
;
A
#
# COMPACT_ATOMS: atom_id res chain seq x y z
N MET A 1 44.82 8.93 47.19
CA MET A 1 44.06 8.27 46.10
C MET A 1 45.04 7.59 45.18
N THR A 2 45.00 6.31 45.08
CA THR A 2 45.98 5.54 44.30
C THR A 2 45.66 5.63 42.81
N HIS A 3 46.68 5.67 41.95
CA HIS A 3 46.55 5.71 40.47
C HIS A 3 45.51 4.73 39.91
N LYS A 4 45.29 3.62 40.61
CA LYS A 4 44.34 2.59 40.28
C LYS A 4 42.87 3.09 40.34
N ASN A 5 42.53 3.98 41.30
CA ASN A 5 41.21 4.53 41.47
C ASN A 5 40.92 5.61 40.41
N ILE A 6 41.93 6.37 40.00
CA ILE A 6 41.82 7.38 38.95
C ILE A 6 41.57 6.71 37.58
N LEU A 7 42.29 5.61 37.29
CA LEU A 7 42.11 4.84 36.06
C LEU A 7 40.70 4.22 35.96
N LEU A 8 40.17 3.69 37.09
CA LEU A 8 38.83 3.12 37.15
C LEU A 8 37.74 4.18 36.92
N THR A 9 37.93 5.39 37.44
CA THR A 9 37.00 6.52 37.26
C THR A 9 36.98 7.03 35.82
N ILE A 10 38.13 7.07 35.16
CA ILE A 10 38.24 7.44 33.75
C ILE A 10 37.61 6.39 32.85
N ILE A 11 37.79 5.09 33.10
CA ILE A 11 37.17 4.00 32.34
C ILE A 11 35.65 4.01 32.53
N PHE A 12 35.14 4.25 33.74
CA PHE A 12 33.72 4.35 34.02
C PHE A 12 33.09 5.59 33.35
N GLY A 13 33.80 6.73 33.32
CA GLY A 13 33.41 7.95 32.61
C GLY A 13 33.37 7.75 31.10
N LEU A 14 34.35 7.05 30.51
CA LEU A 14 34.31 6.72 29.07
C LEU A 14 33.19 5.75 28.71
N PHE A 15 32.89 4.80 29.60
CA PHE A 15 31.77 3.85 29.38
C PHE A 15 30.38 4.52 29.43
N MET A 16 30.21 5.58 30.26
CA MET A 16 28.98 6.36 30.29
C MET A 16 28.78 7.25 29.05
N ILE A 17 29.88 7.70 28.40
CA ILE A 17 29.81 8.49 27.16
C ILE A 17 29.40 7.61 25.95
N ILE A 18 29.76 6.33 25.96
CA ILE A 18 29.38 5.38 24.90
C ILE A 18 27.88 4.99 24.99
N LEU A 19 27.27 5.06 26.18
CA LEU A 19 25.84 4.80 26.36
C LEU A 19 24.92 5.97 25.97
N SER A 20 25.47 7.16 25.67
CA SER A 20 24.70 8.32 25.21
C SER A 20 24.44 8.35 23.69
N ALA A 21 24.86 7.33 22.96
CA ALA A 21 24.43 7.12 21.58
C ALA A 21 23.03 6.46 21.53
N CYS A 22 22.09 6.96 22.36
CA CYS A 22 20.68 6.63 22.22
C CYS A 22 20.20 7.22 20.90
N GLY A 23 20.11 6.40 19.86
CA GLY A 23 19.29 6.71 18.70
C GLY A 23 17.87 7.01 19.19
N MET A 24 17.22 8.00 18.60
CA MET A 24 15.82 8.33 18.89
C MET A 24 14.96 7.08 18.73
N SER A 25 14.00 6.89 19.64
CA SER A 25 13.04 5.79 19.53
C SER A 25 12.15 5.97 18.29
N ASN A 26 11.62 4.89 17.75
CA ASN A 26 10.68 4.95 16.62
C ASN A 26 9.53 5.92 16.88
N LYS A 27 9.06 6.00 18.12
CA LYS A 27 7.96 6.89 18.52
C LYS A 27 8.37 8.36 18.52
N GLU A 28 9.60 8.70 18.91
CA GLU A 28 10.13 10.07 18.83
C GLU A 28 10.33 10.49 17.38
N MET A 29 10.86 9.59 16.56
CA MET A 29 10.99 9.80 15.11
C MET A 29 9.64 10.00 14.42
N ALA A 30 8.58 9.35 14.88
CA ALA A 30 7.25 9.53 14.31
C ALA A 30 6.66 10.94 14.52
N GLY A 31 7.20 11.74 15.42
CA GLY A 31 6.75 13.11 15.74
C GLY A 31 7.44 14.23 14.97
N ILE A 32 8.48 13.97 14.17
CA ILE A 32 9.28 14.96 13.46
C ILE A 32 9.44 14.64 11.99
N ASP A 33 9.83 15.63 11.16
CA ASP A 33 10.20 15.40 9.76
C ASP A 33 11.57 14.69 9.67
N ASN A 34 11.57 13.50 9.09
CA ASN A 34 12.73 12.61 9.11
C ASN A 34 13.57 12.64 7.83
N TRP A 35 13.38 13.59 6.91
CA TRP A 35 14.13 13.58 5.63
C TRP A 35 15.64 13.53 5.81
N GLU A 36 16.19 14.32 6.74
CA GLU A 36 17.64 14.32 7.02
C GLU A 36 18.14 13.00 7.61
N HIS A 37 17.32 12.37 8.45
CA HIS A 37 17.60 11.05 8.99
C HIS A 37 17.72 10.01 7.86
N TYR A 38 16.76 9.95 6.92
CA TYR A 38 16.83 9.03 5.78
C TYR A 38 18.03 9.30 4.87
N GLN A 39 18.40 10.56 4.70
CA GLN A 39 19.60 10.92 3.94
C GLN A 39 20.89 10.46 4.62
N LYS A 40 20.95 10.51 5.94
CA LYS A 40 22.10 10.05 6.73
C LYS A 40 22.19 8.53 6.75
N GLU A 41 21.11 7.86 7.10
CA GLU A 41 21.05 6.39 7.23
C GLU A 41 21.04 5.66 5.88
N LYS A 42 20.80 6.38 4.77
CA LYS A 42 20.69 5.81 3.42
C LYS A 42 19.66 4.68 3.30
N LYS A 43 18.64 4.71 4.13
CA LYS A 43 17.63 3.67 4.22
C LYS A 43 16.25 4.25 4.57
N ILE A 44 15.21 3.67 3.97
CA ILE A 44 13.80 3.95 4.29
C ILE A 44 13.01 2.63 4.29
N THR A 45 12.03 2.50 5.18
CA THR A 45 11.19 1.30 5.30
C THR A 45 9.80 1.58 4.73
N ILE A 46 9.36 0.76 3.77
CA ILE A 46 8.06 0.87 3.13
C ILE A 46 7.20 -0.33 3.51
N GLY A 47 6.01 -0.06 4.07
CA GLY A 47 5.01 -1.07 4.38
C GLY A 47 4.14 -1.39 3.18
N PHE A 48 3.87 -2.68 2.95
CA PHE A 48 3.08 -3.16 1.83
C PHE A 48 2.40 -4.51 2.15
N ASP A 49 1.31 -4.81 1.45
CA ASP A 49 0.71 -6.15 1.39
C ASP A 49 1.46 -6.95 0.32
N ASN A 50 2.25 -7.95 0.76
CA ASN A 50 3.08 -8.77 -0.14
C ASN A 50 2.28 -9.74 -1.04
N THR A 51 0.97 -9.56 -1.12
CA THR A 51 0.07 -10.32 -2.02
C THR A 51 -0.61 -9.44 -3.07
N PHE A 52 -0.40 -8.10 -3.05
CA PHE A 52 -1.14 -7.15 -3.88
C PHE A 52 -0.54 -7.00 -5.29
N VAL A 53 -0.85 -7.95 -6.18
CA VAL A 53 -0.40 -7.93 -7.58
C VAL A 53 -1.14 -6.89 -8.43
N PRO A 54 -0.50 -6.24 -9.39
CA PRO A 54 0.92 -6.23 -9.73
C PRO A 54 1.71 -5.14 -9.00
N MET A 55 1.12 -4.48 -7.97
CA MET A 55 1.71 -3.29 -7.34
C MET A 55 2.92 -3.66 -6.48
N GLY A 56 2.77 -4.57 -5.53
CA GLY A 56 3.86 -5.08 -4.71
C GLY A 56 3.52 -6.45 -4.16
N PHE A 57 4.33 -7.44 -4.43
CA PHE A 57 4.05 -8.82 -4.02
C PHE A 57 5.34 -9.63 -3.87
N GLU A 58 5.21 -10.77 -3.22
CA GLU A 58 6.26 -11.76 -3.11
C GLU A 58 6.17 -12.74 -4.29
N SER A 59 7.26 -12.86 -5.02
CA SER A 59 7.37 -13.81 -6.14
C SER A 59 7.51 -15.23 -5.64
N ARG A 60 7.44 -16.21 -6.54
CA ARG A 60 7.67 -17.63 -6.20
C ARG A 60 9.11 -17.91 -5.71
N SER A 61 10.07 -17.04 -6.03
CA SER A 61 11.46 -17.13 -5.55
C SER A 61 11.66 -16.50 -4.16
N GLY A 62 10.62 -15.89 -3.59
CA GLY A 62 10.69 -15.18 -2.30
C GLY A 62 11.13 -13.72 -2.42
N ASP A 63 11.34 -13.21 -3.65
CA ASP A 63 11.73 -11.81 -3.86
C ASP A 63 10.52 -10.91 -3.91
N TYR A 64 10.63 -9.70 -3.35
CA TYR A 64 9.61 -8.68 -3.49
C TYR A 64 9.73 -7.98 -4.84
N THR A 65 8.62 -7.94 -5.57
CA THR A 65 8.54 -7.40 -6.93
C THR A 65 7.19 -6.72 -7.17
N GLY A 66 7.08 -5.89 -8.21
CA GLY A 66 5.85 -5.20 -8.56
C GLY A 66 6.10 -3.81 -9.11
N PHE A 67 5.03 -3.19 -9.61
CA PHE A 67 5.08 -1.83 -10.15
C PHE A 67 5.52 -0.81 -9.09
N ASP A 68 4.92 -0.85 -7.91
CA ASP A 68 5.24 0.06 -6.80
C ASP A 68 6.65 -0.22 -6.24
N ILE A 69 7.07 -1.49 -6.24
CA ILE A 69 8.44 -1.88 -5.85
C ILE A 69 9.46 -1.23 -6.79
N ASP A 70 9.25 -1.38 -8.11
CA ASP A 70 10.15 -0.79 -9.11
C ASP A 70 10.14 0.75 -9.06
N LEU A 71 8.94 1.35 -8.90
CA LEU A 71 8.78 2.80 -8.85
C LEU A 71 9.42 3.41 -7.60
N ALA A 72 9.20 2.83 -6.42
CA ALA A 72 9.80 3.30 -5.18
C ALA A 72 11.32 3.17 -5.20
N ASN A 73 11.85 2.04 -5.68
CA ASN A 73 13.30 1.85 -5.86
C ASN A 73 13.89 2.90 -6.81
N ALA A 74 13.20 3.23 -7.90
CA ALA A 74 13.63 4.27 -8.84
C ALA A 74 13.61 5.67 -8.20
N VAL A 75 12.58 5.99 -7.41
CA VAL A 75 12.44 7.26 -6.67
C VAL A 75 13.59 7.43 -5.67
N PHE A 76 13.82 6.45 -4.81
CA PHE A 76 14.82 6.57 -3.76
C PHE A 76 16.26 6.44 -4.27
N LYS A 77 16.46 5.79 -5.42
CA LYS A 77 17.75 5.79 -6.13
C LYS A 77 18.20 7.20 -6.53
N GLU A 78 17.29 8.12 -6.90
CA GLU A 78 17.62 9.51 -7.21
C GLU A 78 18.23 10.26 -5.99
N TYR A 79 18.05 9.74 -4.78
CA TYR A 79 18.59 10.29 -3.51
C TYR A 79 19.67 9.43 -2.87
N GLY A 80 20.05 8.31 -3.48
CA GLY A 80 21.02 7.36 -2.91
C GLY A 80 20.54 6.70 -1.62
N ILE A 81 19.22 6.49 -1.49
CA ILE A 81 18.57 5.83 -0.35
C ILE A 81 18.13 4.43 -0.79
N SER A 82 18.41 3.42 0.02
CA SER A 82 17.94 2.06 -0.19
C SER A 82 16.57 1.85 0.44
N VAL A 83 15.70 1.06 -0.20
CA VAL A 83 14.38 0.73 0.33
C VAL A 83 14.42 -0.62 1.03
N LYS A 84 13.95 -0.65 2.28
CA LYS A 84 13.57 -1.88 2.97
C LYS A 84 12.08 -2.10 2.79
N TRP A 85 11.69 -3.19 2.20
CA TRP A 85 10.30 -3.60 2.08
C TRP A 85 9.88 -4.40 3.29
N GLN A 86 8.74 -4.04 3.90
CA GLN A 86 8.21 -4.69 5.10
C GLN A 86 6.77 -5.12 4.86
N PRO A 87 6.51 -6.43 4.75
CA PRO A 87 5.15 -6.94 4.72
C PRO A 87 4.39 -6.55 6.01
N ILE A 88 3.16 -6.09 5.82
CA ILE A 88 2.27 -5.70 6.92
C ILE A 88 0.87 -6.25 6.68
N ASN A 89 0.08 -6.40 7.76
CA ASN A 89 -1.36 -6.56 7.62
C ASN A 89 -1.95 -5.23 7.13
N TRP A 90 -2.70 -5.28 6.01
CA TRP A 90 -3.20 -4.08 5.36
C TRP A 90 -4.16 -3.25 6.22
N ASP A 91 -4.90 -3.90 7.11
CA ASP A 91 -5.78 -3.21 8.06
C ASP A 91 -5.01 -2.38 9.10
N MET A 92 -3.76 -2.72 9.36
CA MET A 92 -2.90 -2.06 10.34
C MET A 92 -1.99 -0.97 9.75
N LYS A 93 -2.03 -0.70 8.45
CA LYS A 93 -1.08 0.15 7.71
C LYS A 93 -0.87 1.55 8.31
N GLU A 94 -1.96 2.24 8.69
CA GLU A 94 -1.83 3.57 9.30
C GLU A 94 -1.30 3.49 10.73
N THR A 95 -1.60 2.43 11.45
CA THR A 95 -1.05 2.17 12.81
C THR A 95 0.45 1.91 12.74
N GLU A 96 0.90 1.06 11.81
CA GLU A 96 2.33 0.78 11.59
C GLU A 96 3.10 2.06 11.22
N LEU A 97 2.53 2.90 10.35
CA LEU A 97 3.10 4.19 9.97
C LEU A 97 3.22 5.15 11.16
N ASN A 98 2.13 5.32 11.93
CA ASN A 98 2.09 6.27 13.03
C ASN A 98 2.94 5.84 14.23
N ASN A 99 3.17 4.53 14.40
CA ASN A 99 4.07 3.99 15.42
C ASN A 99 5.56 4.03 14.99
N GLY A 100 5.86 4.42 13.73
CA GLY A 100 7.22 4.47 13.23
C GLY A 100 7.82 3.09 12.88
N ASN A 101 6.99 2.04 12.78
CA ASN A 101 7.44 0.71 12.35
C ASN A 101 7.74 0.68 10.85
N ILE A 102 7.06 1.52 10.08
CA ILE A 102 7.31 1.83 8.67
C ILE A 102 7.37 3.34 8.47
N ASP A 103 7.98 3.78 7.39
CA ASP A 103 8.14 5.20 7.05
C ASP A 103 7.15 5.66 5.99
N LEU A 104 6.71 4.75 5.12
CA LEU A 104 5.75 4.98 4.05
C LEU A 104 4.79 3.80 3.92
N ILE A 105 3.56 4.11 3.46
CA ILE A 105 2.61 3.14 2.92
C ILE A 105 2.65 3.29 1.40
N TRP A 106 3.07 2.26 0.67
CA TRP A 106 3.16 2.31 -0.80
C TRP A 106 2.83 0.96 -1.42
N ASN A 107 1.56 0.77 -1.77
CA ASN A 107 1.06 -0.48 -2.39
C ASN A 107 -0.36 -0.28 -2.92
N GLY A 108 -0.53 0.49 -3.99
CA GLY A 108 -1.85 0.83 -4.50
C GLY A 108 -2.71 1.53 -3.44
N TYR A 109 -2.11 2.43 -2.66
CA TYR A 109 -2.78 3.08 -1.55
C TYR A 109 -3.68 4.22 -2.02
N SER A 110 -4.99 4.01 -1.96
CA SER A 110 -5.99 4.98 -2.41
C SER A 110 -6.10 6.17 -1.46
N LYS A 111 -6.11 7.38 -2.02
CA LYS A 111 -6.39 8.62 -1.29
C LYS A 111 -7.88 8.70 -0.95
N THR A 112 -8.22 8.72 0.34
CA THR A 112 -9.58 8.93 0.82
C THR A 112 -9.64 10.05 1.85
N ALA A 113 -10.82 10.65 2.07
CA ALA A 113 -11.01 11.70 3.07
C ALA A 113 -10.72 11.20 4.49
N GLU A 114 -11.06 9.94 4.80
CA GLU A 114 -10.80 9.35 6.12
C GLU A 114 -9.30 9.12 6.34
N ARG A 115 -8.59 8.62 5.33
CA ARG A 115 -7.14 8.42 5.39
C ARG A 115 -6.39 9.75 5.47
N ALA A 116 -6.90 10.83 4.81
CA ALA A 116 -6.34 12.19 4.90
C ALA A 116 -6.34 12.76 6.32
N LYS A 117 -7.22 12.28 7.20
CA LYS A 117 -7.21 12.66 8.63
C LYS A 117 -5.99 12.09 9.37
N LYS A 118 -5.43 10.99 8.90
CA LYS A 118 -4.37 10.21 9.57
C LYS A 118 -3.00 10.37 8.96
N VAL A 119 -2.90 10.55 7.63
CA VAL A 119 -1.64 10.56 6.87
C VAL A 119 -1.56 11.74 5.91
N ALA A 120 -0.33 12.09 5.49
CA ALA A 120 -0.06 12.98 4.38
C ALA A 120 0.11 12.15 3.09
N PHE A 121 -0.21 12.74 1.93
CA PHE A 121 -0.17 12.07 0.63
C PHE A 121 0.76 12.77 -0.35
N THR A 122 1.36 11.98 -1.23
CA THR A 122 1.94 12.50 -2.46
C THR A 122 0.86 12.96 -3.44
N ASN A 123 1.28 13.56 -4.54
CA ASN A 123 0.46 13.65 -5.74
C ASN A 123 0.11 12.24 -6.22
N PRO A 124 -1.03 12.08 -6.91
CA PRO A 124 -1.40 10.82 -7.54
C PRO A 124 -0.35 10.35 -8.54
N TYR A 125 -0.13 9.03 -8.59
CA TYR A 125 0.75 8.44 -9.60
C TYR A 125 0.00 7.50 -10.56
N MET A 126 -1.18 7.02 -10.17
CA MET A 126 -2.02 6.12 -10.95
C MET A 126 -3.50 6.26 -10.54
N ASN A 127 -4.43 6.01 -11.48
CA ASN A 127 -5.87 5.93 -11.20
C ASN A 127 -6.32 4.48 -11.05
N ASN A 128 -7.38 4.26 -10.25
CA ASN A 128 -7.99 2.96 -10.03
C ASN A 128 -9.52 3.08 -9.92
N HIS A 129 -10.21 1.96 -10.11
CA HIS A 129 -11.64 1.82 -9.88
C HIS A 129 -11.92 0.60 -9.03
N GLN A 130 -13.00 0.67 -8.23
CA GLN A 130 -13.52 -0.49 -7.52
C GLN A 130 -14.53 -1.22 -8.42
N VAL A 131 -14.35 -2.53 -8.57
CA VAL A 131 -15.24 -3.41 -9.32
C VAL A 131 -15.73 -4.54 -8.43
N ILE A 132 -16.82 -5.21 -8.83
CA ILE A 132 -17.19 -6.48 -8.23
C ILE A 132 -16.82 -7.57 -9.24
N VAL A 133 -15.92 -8.46 -8.85
CA VAL A 133 -15.61 -9.67 -9.64
C VAL A 133 -16.60 -10.76 -9.25
N THR A 134 -17.27 -11.33 -10.25
CA THR A 134 -18.23 -12.42 -10.12
C THR A 134 -17.87 -13.53 -11.09
N LYS A 135 -18.37 -14.74 -10.90
CA LYS A 135 -18.20 -15.80 -11.89
C LYS A 135 -19.18 -15.60 -13.04
N THR A 136 -18.74 -15.72 -14.30
CA THR A 136 -19.62 -15.64 -15.48
C THR A 136 -20.80 -16.59 -15.37
N ALA A 137 -20.56 -17.79 -14.86
CA ALA A 137 -21.60 -18.81 -14.66
C ALA A 137 -22.66 -18.44 -13.58
N SER A 138 -22.39 -17.44 -12.73
CA SER A 138 -23.35 -16.98 -11.71
C SER A 138 -24.43 -16.05 -12.27
N HIS A 139 -24.25 -15.54 -13.50
CA HIS A 139 -25.13 -14.54 -14.14
C HIS A 139 -25.35 -13.26 -13.31
N ILE A 140 -24.40 -12.91 -12.45
CA ILE A 140 -24.37 -11.66 -11.71
C ILE A 140 -23.63 -10.62 -12.56
N ASN A 141 -24.38 -9.79 -13.29
CA ASN A 141 -23.86 -8.85 -14.28
C ASN A 141 -24.08 -7.38 -13.88
N SER A 142 -24.78 -7.15 -12.78
CA SER A 142 -25.06 -5.81 -12.25
C SER A 142 -25.04 -5.78 -10.71
N ILE A 143 -24.93 -4.60 -10.14
CA ILE A 143 -25.01 -4.40 -8.68
C ILE A 143 -26.34 -4.93 -8.12
N LYS A 144 -27.45 -4.81 -8.88
CA LYS A 144 -28.77 -5.26 -8.44
C LYS A 144 -28.84 -6.79 -8.32
N ASP A 145 -28.05 -7.52 -9.13
CA ASP A 145 -28.00 -8.99 -9.09
C ASP A 145 -27.31 -9.50 -7.83
N MET A 146 -26.60 -8.63 -7.11
CA MET A 146 -26.05 -8.93 -5.79
C MET A 146 -27.13 -9.04 -4.69
N LYS A 147 -28.43 -8.87 -5.02
CA LYS A 147 -29.51 -8.99 -4.03
C LYS A 147 -29.51 -10.37 -3.37
N GLY A 148 -29.30 -10.38 -2.05
CA GLY A 148 -29.23 -11.60 -1.24
C GLY A 148 -27.98 -12.45 -1.45
N LYS A 149 -27.00 -11.98 -2.21
CA LYS A 149 -25.73 -12.65 -2.49
C LYS A 149 -24.68 -12.30 -1.44
N LYS A 150 -23.71 -13.21 -1.24
CA LYS A 150 -22.57 -13.00 -0.35
C LYS A 150 -21.48 -12.20 -1.06
N LEU A 151 -21.10 -11.07 -0.50
CA LEU A 151 -19.99 -10.23 -0.97
C LEU A 151 -18.75 -10.50 -0.12
N GLY A 152 -17.58 -10.60 -0.76
CA GLY A 152 -16.28 -10.53 -0.10
C GLY A 152 -15.64 -9.17 -0.29
N ALA A 153 -14.77 -8.76 0.64
CA ALA A 153 -13.90 -7.59 0.52
C ALA A 153 -12.65 -7.77 1.40
N GLN A 154 -11.55 -7.10 1.05
CA GLN A 154 -10.38 -7.08 1.92
C GLN A 154 -10.60 -6.09 3.07
N SER A 155 -10.23 -6.48 4.29
CA SER A 155 -10.23 -5.63 5.48
C SER A 155 -9.33 -4.42 5.26
N GLY A 156 -9.78 -3.22 5.66
CA GLY A 156 -9.00 -1.98 5.52
C GLY A 156 -8.78 -1.52 4.08
N SER A 157 -9.39 -2.16 3.06
CA SER A 157 -9.36 -1.66 1.67
C SER A 157 -10.26 -0.44 1.49
N SER A 158 -9.94 0.41 0.49
CA SER A 158 -10.78 1.56 0.12
C SER A 158 -12.16 1.12 -0.38
N GLY A 159 -12.24 -0.04 -1.05
CA GLY A 159 -13.50 -0.63 -1.47
C GLY A 159 -14.40 -0.98 -0.28
N PHE A 160 -13.84 -1.60 0.77
CA PHE A 160 -14.59 -1.91 1.99
C PHE A 160 -15.03 -0.63 2.73
N ASP A 161 -14.16 0.38 2.79
CA ASP A 161 -14.50 1.69 3.36
C ASP A 161 -15.66 2.34 2.59
N ALA A 162 -15.60 2.35 1.25
CA ALA A 162 -16.65 2.89 0.39
C ALA A 162 -17.97 2.11 0.51
N PHE A 163 -17.92 0.78 0.64
CA PHE A 163 -19.07 -0.09 0.87
C PHE A 163 -19.81 0.31 2.15
N ASN A 164 -19.09 0.60 3.22
CA ASN A 164 -19.69 1.02 4.48
C ASN A 164 -20.16 2.49 4.46
N ALA A 165 -19.38 3.39 3.86
CA ALA A 165 -19.69 4.82 3.83
C ALA A 165 -20.86 5.17 2.88
N LYS A 166 -21.07 4.36 1.82
CA LYS A 166 -22.10 4.59 0.79
C LYS A 166 -23.04 3.37 0.63
N PRO A 167 -23.86 3.05 1.66
CA PRO A 167 -24.64 1.82 1.71
C PRO A 167 -25.66 1.68 0.58
N ASP A 168 -26.12 2.79 0.01
CA ASP A 168 -27.10 2.81 -1.07
C ASP A 168 -26.57 2.28 -2.41
N ILE A 169 -25.25 2.25 -2.61
CA ILE A 169 -24.67 1.77 -3.85
C ILE A 169 -24.74 0.24 -3.92
N LEU A 170 -24.16 -0.47 -2.94
CA LEU A 170 -24.02 -1.92 -2.97
C LEU A 170 -24.53 -2.60 -1.69
N LYS A 171 -24.26 -2.03 -0.52
CA LYS A 171 -24.51 -2.65 0.78
C LYS A 171 -25.96 -3.08 0.99
N LYS A 172 -26.93 -2.26 0.52
CA LYS A 172 -28.37 -2.56 0.64
C LYS A 172 -28.82 -3.81 -0.11
N PHE A 173 -28.06 -4.26 -1.11
CA PHE A 173 -28.42 -5.42 -1.94
C PHE A 173 -27.84 -6.73 -1.39
N VAL A 174 -26.66 -6.70 -0.78
CA VAL A 174 -25.97 -7.92 -0.37
C VAL A 174 -26.63 -8.59 0.83
N LYS A 175 -26.41 -9.91 0.97
CA LYS A 175 -26.92 -10.72 2.06
C LYS A 175 -26.47 -10.16 3.41
N GLY A 176 -27.41 -9.95 4.32
CA GLY A 176 -27.13 -9.42 5.67
C GLY A 176 -26.66 -7.96 5.68
N LYS A 177 -26.54 -7.30 4.53
CA LYS A 177 -25.93 -5.96 4.39
C LYS A 177 -24.51 -5.90 4.93
N GLU A 178 -23.77 -6.98 4.81
CA GLU A 178 -22.39 -7.14 5.29
C GLU A 178 -21.53 -7.80 4.22
N ALA A 179 -20.23 -7.52 4.24
CA ALA A 179 -19.23 -8.23 3.44
C ALA A 179 -18.44 -9.20 4.31
N VAL A 180 -18.14 -10.38 3.77
CA VAL A 180 -17.16 -11.30 4.35
C VAL A 180 -15.79 -10.65 4.20
N GLN A 181 -15.10 -10.45 5.30
CA GLN A 181 -13.80 -9.78 5.31
C GLN A 181 -12.66 -10.80 5.20
N TYR A 182 -11.66 -10.44 4.42
CA TYR A 182 -10.44 -11.23 4.20
C TYR A 182 -9.22 -10.38 4.48
N ASP A 183 -8.14 -10.99 4.94
CA ASP A 183 -6.86 -10.29 5.11
C ASP A 183 -6.25 -9.93 3.74
N THR A 184 -6.43 -10.79 2.73
CA THR A 184 -5.88 -10.59 1.38
C THR A 184 -6.92 -10.86 0.29
N PHE A 185 -6.76 -10.20 -0.87
CA PHE A 185 -7.58 -10.48 -2.05
C PHE A 185 -7.37 -11.90 -2.60
N THR A 186 -6.18 -12.47 -2.42
CA THR A 186 -5.89 -13.85 -2.82
C THR A 186 -6.80 -14.85 -2.08
N GLN A 187 -6.96 -14.69 -0.76
CA GLN A 187 -7.89 -15.53 0.02
C GLN A 187 -9.34 -15.38 -0.47
N ALA A 188 -9.77 -14.13 -0.70
CA ALA A 188 -11.11 -13.84 -1.19
C ALA A 188 -11.38 -14.43 -2.60
N LEU A 189 -10.39 -14.38 -3.51
CA LEU A 189 -10.50 -14.99 -4.84
C LEU A 189 -10.58 -16.53 -4.78
N ILE A 190 -9.87 -17.17 -3.85
CA ILE A 190 -10.00 -18.61 -3.60
C ILE A 190 -11.45 -18.93 -3.16
N ASP A 191 -12.04 -18.14 -2.31
CA ASP A 191 -13.41 -18.34 -1.84
C ASP A 191 -14.46 -18.05 -2.92
N LEU A 192 -14.22 -17.04 -3.78
CA LEU A 192 -15.05 -16.81 -4.97
C LEU A 192 -14.99 -17.99 -5.95
N LYS A 193 -13.79 -18.51 -6.21
CA LYS A 193 -13.57 -19.69 -7.08
C LYS A 193 -14.34 -20.91 -6.58
N ASN A 194 -14.38 -21.10 -5.27
CA ASN A 194 -15.04 -22.23 -4.61
C ASN A 194 -16.51 -21.95 -4.23
N ASN A 195 -17.15 -20.90 -4.71
CA ASN A 195 -18.56 -20.52 -4.46
C ASN A 195 -18.88 -20.31 -2.96
N ARG A 196 -17.92 -19.94 -2.13
CA ARG A 196 -18.15 -19.58 -0.73
C ARG A 196 -18.65 -18.14 -0.61
N ILE A 197 -18.27 -17.27 -1.57
CA ILE A 197 -18.85 -15.96 -1.84
C ILE A 197 -19.31 -15.88 -3.29
N ASP A 198 -20.25 -14.96 -3.60
CA ASP A 198 -20.84 -14.82 -4.93
C ASP A 198 -20.20 -13.68 -5.72
N GLY A 199 -19.61 -12.71 -5.05
CA GLY A 199 -18.90 -11.57 -5.63
C GLY A 199 -17.82 -11.05 -4.70
N LEU A 200 -16.78 -10.45 -5.27
CA LEU A 200 -15.66 -9.84 -4.56
C LEU A 200 -15.52 -8.38 -4.95
N LEU A 201 -15.64 -7.46 -3.99
CA LEU A 201 -15.34 -6.04 -4.18
C LEU A 201 -13.82 -5.87 -4.09
N ILE A 202 -13.23 -5.35 -5.19
CA ILE A 202 -11.78 -5.40 -5.40
C ILE A 202 -11.33 -4.27 -6.34
N ASP A 203 -10.05 -3.90 -6.23
CA ASP A 203 -9.38 -3.01 -7.16
C ASP A 203 -9.33 -3.61 -8.58
N GLU A 204 -9.77 -2.85 -9.57
CA GLU A 204 -9.81 -3.31 -10.96
C GLU A 204 -8.42 -3.70 -11.47
N VAL A 205 -7.39 -2.95 -11.07
CA VAL A 205 -6.00 -3.24 -11.44
C VAL A 205 -5.54 -4.61 -10.94
N TYR A 206 -5.89 -4.96 -9.69
CA TYR A 206 -5.58 -6.28 -9.12
C TYR A 206 -6.32 -7.39 -9.87
N ALA A 207 -7.63 -7.24 -10.00
CA ALA A 207 -8.48 -8.26 -10.62
C ALA A 207 -8.05 -8.56 -12.06
N ASN A 208 -7.78 -7.52 -12.85
CA ASN A 208 -7.32 -7.67 -14.23
C ASN A 208 -5.99 -8.42 -14.32
N TYR A 209 -5.01 -8.04 -13.49
CA TYR A 209 -3.70 -8.66 -13.53
C TYR A 209 -3.77 -10.13 -13.07
N TYR A 210 -4.36 -10.38 -11.90
CA TYR A 210 -4.42 -11.70 -11.31
C TYR A 210 -5.14 -12.71 -12.20
N LEU A 211 -6.34 -12.35 -12.70
CA LEU A 211 -7.15 -13.25 -13.51
C LEU A 211 -6.58 -13.50 -14.91
N LYS A 212 -5.83 -12.53 -15.47
CA LYS A 212 -5.06 -12.73 -16.70
C LYS A 212 -3.90 -13.72 -16.49
N GLN A 213 -3.18 -13.60 -15.39
CA GLN A 213 -2.07 -14.51 -15.07
C GLN A 213 -2.53 -15.94 -14.80
N GLU A 214 -3.72 -16.13 -14.20
CA GLU A 214 -4.33 -17.45 -14.06
C GLU A 214 -4.83 -18.05 -15.41
N GLY A 215 -4.81 -17.27 -16.49
CA GLY A 215 -5.28 -17.70 -17.81
C GLY A 215 -6.80 -17.90 -17.91
N ASN A 216 -7.57 -17.45 -16.94
CA ASN A 216 -8.99 -17.76 -16.79
C ASN A 216 -9.90 -16.53 -16.67
N ILE A 217 -9.47 -15.37 -17.17
CA ILE A 217 -10.24 -14.11 -17.05
C ILE A 217 -11.65 -14.21 -17.63
N LYS A 218 -11.85 -15.04 -18.68
CA LYS A 218 -13.16 -15.25 -19.32
C LYS A 218 -14.19 -15.97 -18.44
N ALA A 219 -13.76 -16.64 -17.38
CA ALA A 219 -14.64 -17.26 -16.39
C ALA A 219 -15.22 -16.27 -15.39
N TYR A 220 -14.78 -15.00 -15.45
CA TYR A 220 -15.20 -13.97 -14.53
C TYR A 220 -15.81 -12.78 -15.26
N TYR A 221 -16.74 -12.10 -14.59
CA TYR A 221 -17.38 -10.87 -15.04
C TYR A 221 -17.03 -9.74 -14.08
N PHE A 222 -16.76 -8.57 -14.65
CA PHE A 222 -16.42 -7.36 -13.89
C PHE A 222 -17.62 -6.43 -13.86
N VAL A 223 -18.34 -6.43 -12.75
CA VAL A 223 -19.45 -5.52 -12.53
C VAL A 223 -18.91 -4.16 -12.12
N LYS A 224 -19.14 -3.14 -12.96
CA LYS A 224 -18.77 -1.76 -12.64
C LYS A 224 -19.58 -1.26 -11.45
N THR A 225 -18.89 -0.64 -10.50
CA THR A 225 -19.56 0.02 -9.37
C THR A 225 -19.81 1.50 -9.67
N ALA A 226 -20.74 2.09 -8.92
CA ALA A 226 -20.96 3.54 -8.94
C ALA A 226 -20.10 4.28 -7.89
N TYR A 227 -19.08 3.63 -7.34
CA TYR A 227 -18.10 4.30 -6.49
C TYR A 227 -17.26 5.26 -7.33
N GLN A 228 -16.86 6.37 -6.73
CA GLN A 228 -15.97 7.31 -7.37
C GLN A 228 -14.62 6.65 -7.69
N GLY A 229 -14.03 7.00 -8.82
CA GLY A 229 -12.66 6.59 -9.15
C GLY A 229 -11.68 7.02 -8.07
N GLU A 230 -10.63 6.25 -7.90
CA GLU A 230 -9.63 6.40 -6.87
C GLU A 230 -8.28 6.83 -7.47
N ASN A 231 -7.52 7.55 -6.66
CA ASN A 231 -6.15 7.91 -6.98
C ASN A 231 -5.19 7.14 -6.06
N PHE A 232 -4.29 6.36 -6.64
CA PHE A 232 -3.18 5.78 -5.89
C PHE A 232 -2.12 6.82 -5.60
N VAL A 233 -1.71 6.87 -4.34
CA VAL A 233 -0.75 7.81 -3.76
C VAL A 233 0.19 7.07 -2.81
N VAL A 234 1.27 7.73 -2.39
CA VAL A 234 2.09 7.27 -1.29
C VAL A 234 1.64 7.97 -0.01
N GLY A 235 1.47 7.21 1.07
CA GLY A 235 1.14 7.73 2.40
C GLY A 235 2.38 7.88 3.27
N ALA A 236 2.52 9.03 3.94
CA ALA A 236 3.57 9.30 4.93
C ALA A 236 2.97 9.89 6.21
N ARG A 237 3.72 9.95 7.30
CA ARG A 237 3.29 10.68 8.50
C ARG A 237 3.07 12.15 8.14
N LYS A 238 2.12 12.80 8.80
CA LYS A 238 1.77 14.21 8.53
C LYS A 238 2.93 15.19 8.75
N VAL A 239 3.90 14.82 9.56
CA VAL A 239 5.11 15.60 9.84
C VAL A 239 6.15 15.48 8.75
N ASP A 240 6.18 14.40 7.97
CA ASP A 240 7.19 14.10 6.93
C ASP A 240 6.93 14.88 5.61
N ARG A 241 6.75 16.19 5.70
CA ARG A 241 6.41 17.05 4.55
C ARG A 241 7.50 17.07 3.49
N ARG A 242 8.76 17.18 3.92
CA ARG A 242 9.91 17.19 2.99
C ARG A 242 10.02 15.86 2.23
N LEU A 243 9.72 14.72 2.89
CA LEU A 243 9.72 13.42 2.23
C LEU A 243 8.68 13.38 1.09
N ILE A 244 7.45 13.85 1.34
CA ILE A 244 6.39 13.97 0.32
C ILE A 244 6.83 14.85 -0.86
N GLU A 245 7.41 16.03 -0.59
CA GLU A 245 7.91 16.93 -1.64
C GLU A 245 9.01 16.27 -2.48
N LYS A 246 9.93 15.52 -1.85
CA LYS A 246 11.00 14.79 -2.54
C LYS A 246 10.45 13.68 -3.43
N ILE A 247 9.46 12.91 -2.96
CA ILE A 247 8.81 11.88 -3.77
C ILE A 247 8.10 12.51 -4.97
N ASN A 248 7.32 13.58 -4.76
CA ASN A 248 6.64 14.29 -5.85
C ASN A 248 7.63 14.84 -6.89
N LYS A 249 8.76 15.41 -6.45
CA LYS A 249 9.83 15.86 -7.34
C LYS A 249 10.41 14.69 -8.15
N ALA A 250 10.66 13.56 -7.50
CA ALA A 250 11.17 12.38 -8.17
C ALA A 250 10.18 11.81 -9.18
N PHE A 251 8.88 11.77 -8.89
CA PHE A 251 7.85 11.35 -9.86
C PHE A 251 7.94 12.18 -11.15
N LYS A 252 7.98 13.52 -11.05
CA LYS A 252 8.14 14.41 -12.21
C LYS A 252 9.45 14.14 -12.97
N GLN A 253 10.55 13.93 -12.26
CA GLN A 253 11.84 13.64 -12.87
C GLN A 253 11.86 12.30 -13.62
N LEU A 254 11.30 11.24 -12.99
CA LEU A 254 11.21 9.92 -13.61
C LEU A 254 10.31 9.93 -14.83
N HIS A 255 9.18 10.66 -14.78
CA HIS A 255 8.28 10.85 -15.91
C HIS A 255 8.99 11.58 -17.05
N ASN A 256 9.63 12.73 -16.79
CA ASN A 256 10.33 13.51 -17.80
C ASN A 256 11.51 12.76 -18.45
N LYS A 257 12.14 11.82 -17.72
CA LYS A 257 13.22 10.97 -18.21
C LYS A 257 12.73 9.68 -18.89
N GLY A 258 11.42 9.46 -19.03
CA GLY A 258 10.82 8.24 -19.58
C GLY A 258 10.99 6.99 -18.71
N LYS A 259 11.53 7.14 -17.50
CA LYS A 259 11.74 6.00 -16.58
C LYS A 259 10.43 5.50 -15.98
N PHE A 260 9.50 6.41 -15.67
CA PHE A 260 8.17 6.04 -15.19
C PHE A 260 7.44 5.20 -16.25
N GLN A 261 7.42 5.68 -17.49
CA GLN A 261 6.80 4.98 -18.61
C GLN A 261 7.39 3.60 -18.82
N LYS A 262 8.72 3.46 -18.74
CA LYS A 262 9.39 2.14 -18.85
C LYS A 262 8.90 1.17 -17.80
N ILE A 263 8.74 1.60 -16.55
CA ILE A 263 8.20 0.78 -15.45
C ILE A 263 6.73 0.46 -15.72
N SER A 264 5.94 1.45 -16.13
CA SER A 264 4.52 1.30 -16.45
C SER A 264 4.28 0.28 -17.56
N TYR A 265 4.98 0.40 -18.69
CA TYR A 265 4.89 -0.57 -19.79
C TYR A 265 5.32 -1.98 -19.39
N LYS A 266 6.31 -2.13 -18.51
CA LYS A 266 6.73 -3.45 -17.98
C LYS A 266 5.57 -4.19 -17.31
N TRP A 267 4.74 -3.49 -16.54
CA TRP A 267 3.72 -4.09 -15.68
C TRP A 267 2.33 -4.09 -16.29
N PHE A 268 1.99 -3.05 -17.06
CA PHE A 268 0.63 -2.83 -17.58
C PHE A 268 0.55 -2.86 -19.10
N GLY A 269 1.67 -2.72 -19.82
CA GLY A 269 1.67 -2.61 -21.28
C GLY A 269 1.23 -1.23 -21.79
N GLU A 270 1.03 -0.26 -20.90
CA GLU A 270 0.61 1.12 -21.21
C GLU A 270 1.18 2.10 -20.18
N ASP A 271 1.07 3.43 -20.47
CA ASP A 271 1.43 4.48 -19.52
C ASP A 271 0.26 4.77 -18.59
N VAL A 272 0.38 4.38 -17.32
CA VAL A 272 -0.63 4.59 -16.27
C VAL A 272 -0.42 5.86 -15.46
N TYR A 273 0.53 6.74 -15.85
CA TYR A 273 0.80 7.96 -15.10
C TYR A 273 -0.43 8.83 -14.99
N SER A 274 -0.87 9.10 -13.75
CA SER A 274 -1.96 10.04 -13.49
C SER A 274 -1.48 11.47 -13.79
N LYS A 275 -2.09 12.10 -14.77
CA LYS A 275 -1.98 13.55 -14.96
C LYS A 275 -2.97 14.20 -14.00
N GLU A 276 -2.48 15.10 -13.13
CA GLU A 276 -3.33 15.93 -12.28
C GLU A 276 -4.34 16.73 -13.11
#